data_fd51053b6fa5348cdc3a294db7fa3c74
#
_entry.id   fd51053b6fa5348cdc3a294db7fa3c74
#
_cell.length_a   1.000
_cell.length_b   1.000
_cell.length_c   1.000
_cell.angle_alpha   90.00
_cell.angle_beta   90.00
_cell.angle_gamma   90.00
#
_symmetry.space_group_name_H-M   'P 1'
#
loop_
_entity.id
_entity.type
_entity.pdbx_description
1 polymer ?
#
loop_
_entity_poly.entity_id
_entity_poly.type
_entity_poly.pdbx_seq_one_letter_code
_entity_poly.pdbx_strand_id
1 'polypeptide(L)'
;DENKFFSVEVEDLEEKTETNSETNAIMRTLVEAFEDYIKLNKRVPTETLATISAIDDASKLSDTIASHLTFKLSDKQEILENLDSSNRLEAIYEKIQSELEILQVEKKIRNRVKKQMEKAQKEYYLTEQMKAIQKELGDKDDFKSEILEFEEQLKKKEMPDDIRTRIEKEIKKLKGMSSMSAEATVVRNYIDWLVNLPWNSDLT
;
A
#
# COMPACT_ATOMS: atom_id res chain seq x y z
N ASP A 1 -38.15 -37.88 22.70
CA ASP A 1 -37.75 -38.60 21.48
C ASP A 1 -36.39 -39.22 21.69
N GLU A 2 -36.35 -40.56 21.76
CA GLU A 2 -35.11 -41.33 21.96
C GLU A 2 -34.24 -41.40 20.68
N ASN A 3 -34.76 -40.89 19.55
CA ASN A 3 -34.05 -40.88 18.28
C ASN A 3 -33.35 -39.56 18.04
N LYS A 4 -32.03 -39.57 17.89
CA LYS A 4 -31.16 -38.40 17.63
C LYS A 4 -31.27 -37.84 16.21
N PHE A 5 -32.37 -38.07 15.49
CA PHE A 5 -32.61 -37.60 14.14
C PHE A 5 -33.99 -36.98 13.99
N PHE A 6 -34.11 -36.04 13.04
CA PHE A 6 -35.40 -35.44 12.70
C PHE A 6 -36.16 -36.42 11.80
N SER A 7 -37.42 -36.66 12.10
CA SER A 7 -38.34 -37.37 11.23
C SER A 7 -39.27 -36.32 10.60
N VAL A 8 -39.36 -36.32 9.28
CA VAL A 8 -40.15 -35.35 8.50
C VAL A 8 -41.03 -36.09 7.52
N GLU A 9 -42.17 -35.51 7.22
CA GLU A 9 -43.04 -35.93 6.12
C GLU A 9 -42.62 -35.07 4.89
N VAL A 10 -42.38 -35.68 3.74
CA VAL A 10 -41.94 -35.02 2.53
C VAL A 10 -42.98 -35.18 1.44
N GLU A 11 -43.11 -34.16 0.60
CA GLU A 11 -43.94 -34.15 -0.59
C GLU A 11 -43.01 -33.81 -1.79
N ASP A 12 -43.12 -34.59 -2.87
CA ASP A 12 -42.39 -34.34 -4.10
C ASP A 12 -43.03 -33.19 -4.89
N LEU A 13 -42.24 -32.16 -5.19
CA LEU A 13 -42.65 -31.02 -5.99
C LEU A 13 -42.20 -31.23 -7.44
N GLU A 14 -43.11 -31.09 -8.40
CA GLU A 14 -42.78 -31.13 -9.83
C GLU A 14 -42.25 -29.77 -10.30
N GLU A 15 -41.05 -29.76 -10.88
CA GLU A 15 -40.46 -28.57 -11.49
C GLU A 15 -41.06 -28.33 -12.88
N LYS A 16 -41.33 -27.06 -13.20
CA LYS A 16 -41.70 -26.63 -14.54
C LYS A 16 -40.43 -26.33 -15.34
N THR A 17 -40.09 -27.25 -16.23
CA THR A 17 -38.93 -27.08 -17.10
C THR A 17 -39.41 -26.89 -18.55
N GLU A 18 -39.51 -25.63 -18.99
CA GLU A 18 -39.82 -25.31 -20.38
C GLU A 18 -38.51 -25.08 -21.16
N THR A 19 -38.25 -25.95 -22.14
CA THR A 19 -37.11 -25.76 -23.03
C THR A 19 -37.58 -25.02 -24.28
N ASN A 20 -37.42 -23.70 -24.27
CA ASN A 20 -37.74 -22.83 -25.40
C ASN A 20 -36.51 -21.97 -25.79
N SER A 21 -36.62 -21.16 -26.84
CA SER A 21 -35.54 -20.30 -27.32
C SER A 21 -35.14 -19.24 -26.30
N GLU A 22 -36.08 -18.77 -25.48
CA GLU A 22 -35.89 -17.80 -24.44
C GLU A 22 -35.06 -18.37 -23.27
N THR A 23 -35.48 -19.56 -22.77
CA THR A 23 -34.73 -20.28 -21.74
C THR A 23 -33.28 -20.55 -22.18
N ASN A 24 -33.07 -20.98 -23.45
CA ASN A 24 -31.74 -21.18 -23.98
C ASN A 24 -30.91 -19.90 -24.07
N ALA A 25 -31.53 -18.74 -24.37
CA ALA A 25 -30.86 -17.47 -24.39
C ALA A 25 -30.44 -17.04 -22.97
N ILE A 26 -31.31 -17.19 -21.97
CA ILE A 26 -31.04 -16.91 -20.58
C ILE A 26 -29.89 -17.78 -20.05
N MET A 27 -29.92 -19.09 -20.34
CA MET A 27 -28.83 -20.00 -19.96
C MET A 27 -27.47 -19.53 -20.46
N ARG A 28 -27.38 -19.15 -21.75
CA ARG A 28 -26.11 -18.59 -22.31
C ARG A 28 -25.67 -17.31 -21.63
N THR A 29 -26.59 -16.39 -21.47
CA THR A 29 -26.30 -15.10 -20.81
C THR A 29 -25.86 -15.30 -19.35
N LEU A 30 -26.47 -16.25 -18.65
CA LEU A 30 -26.11 -16.62 -17.29
C LEU A 30 -24.70 -17.22 -17.20
N VAL A 31 -24.34 -18.09 -18.13
CA VAL A 31 -22.98 -18.69 -18.19
C VAL A 31 -21.93 -17.60 -18.44
N GLU A 32 -22.19 -16.65 -19.35
CA GLU A 32 -21.30 -15.49 -19.60
C GLU A 32 -21.16 -14.62 -18.35
N ALA A 33 -22.26 -14.30 -17.68
CA ALA A 33 -22.23 -13.53 -16.44
C ALA A 33 -21.45 -14.25 -15.32
N PHE A 34 -21.61 -15.57 -15.24
CA PHE A 34 -20.85 -16.37 -14.28
C PHE A 34 -19.36 -16.45 -14.61
N GLU A 35 -18.97 -16.48 -15.87
CA GLU A 35 -17.57 -16.36 -16.30
C GLU A 35 -16.96 -15.04 -15.83
N ASP A 36 -17.65 -13.93 -16.00
CA ASP A 36 -17.19 -12.63 -15.53
C ASP A 36 -17.12 -12.55 -14.00
N TYR A 37 -18.06 -13.20 -13.31
CA TYR A 37 -18.00 -13.34 -11.86
C TYR A 37 -16.75 -14.10 -11.40
N ILE A 38 -16.41 -15.23 -12.03
CA ILE A 38 -15.19 -16.01 -11.72
C ILE A 38 -13.93 -15.18 -11.95
N LYS A 39 -13.85 -14.39 -13.03
CA LYS A 39 -12.69 -13.52 -13.30
C LYS A 39 -12.45 -12.47 -12.21
N LEU A 40 -13.50 -11.99 -11.57
CA LEU A 40 -13.42 -11.00 -10.49
C LEU A 40 -13.32 -11.64 -9.11
N ASN A 41 -13.99 -12.79 -8.90
CA ASN A 41 -14.01 -13.53 -7.65
C ASN A 41 -13.06 -14.72 -7.69
N LYS A 42 -11.85 -14.55 -7.14
CA LYS A 42 -10.81 -15.59 -7.13
C LYS A 42 -11.11 -16.81 -6.24
N ARG A 43 -12.27 -16.87 -5.61
CA ARG A 43 -12.64 -17.99 -4.72
C ARG A 43 -13.18 -19.19 -5.48
N VAL A 44 -13.67 -18.97 -6.69
CA VAL A 44 -14.23 -20.04 -7.54
C VAL A 44 -13.15 -20.51 -8.52
N PRO A 45 -12.84 -21.82 -8.57
CA PRO A 45 -11.88 -22.37 -9.52
C PRO A 45 -12.35 -22.16 -10.97
N THR A 46 -11.42 -21.88 -11.87
CA THR A 46 -11.72 -21.66 -13.30
C THR A 46 -12.19 -22.93 -14.00
N GLU A 47 -11.81 -24.11 -13.50
CA GLU A 47 -12.25 -25.40 -14.01
C GLU A 47 -13.76 -25.60 -13.89
N THR A 48 -14.40 -24.93 -12.92
CA THR A 48 -15.86 -24.97 -12.72
C THR A 48 -16.63 -24.49 -13.96
N LEU A 49 -16.04 -23.53 -14.71
CA LEU A 49 -16.66 -22.98 -15.91
C LEU A 49 -16.86 -24.08 -17.00
N ALA A 50 -15.88 -24.95 -17.18
CA ALA A 50 -16.01 -26.04 -18.17
C ALA A 50 -17.16 -27.02 -17.83
N THR A 51 -17.32 -27.30 -16.53
CA THR A 51 -18.41 -28.16 -16.05
C THR A 51 -19.77 -27.48 -16.26
N ILE A 52 -19.88 -26.19 -15.94
CA ILE A 52 -21.12 -25.44 -16.07
C ILE A 52 -21.52 -25.25 -17.55
N SER A 53 -20.55 -24.97 -18.43
CA SER A 53 -20.80 -24.79 -19.87
C SER A 53 -21.26 -26.05 -20.57
N ALA A 54 -21.10 -27.22 -19.96
CA ALA A 54 -21.53 -28.50 -20.47
C ALA A 54 -22.95 -28.91 -20.01
N ILE A 55 -23.65 -28.08 -19.22
CA ILE A 55 -24.98 -28.36 -18.72
C ILE A 55 -26.02 -27.80 -19.68
N ASP A 56 -26.83 -28.69 -20.26
CA ASP A 56 -27.91 -28.31 -21.17
C ASP A 56 -29.29 -28.23 -20.49
N ASP A 57 -29.39 -28.63 -19.23
CA ASP A 57 -30.62 -28.62 -18.44
C ASP A 57 -30.70 -27.33 -17.60
N ALA A 58 -31.80 -26.60 -17.74
CA ALA A 58 -31.99 -25.28 -17.11
C ALA A 58 -32.06 -25.35 -15.57
N SER A 59 -32.72 -26.39 -15.02
CA SER A 59 -32.83 -26.58 -13.58
C SER A 59 -31.47 -26.94 -12.99
N LYS A 60 -30.77 -27.90 -13.60
CA LYS A 60 -29.44 -28.33 -13.17
C LYS A 60 -28.41 -27.24 -13.30
N LEU A 61 -28.50 -26.41 -14.35
CA LEU A 61 -27.63 -25.25 -14.54
C LEU A 61 -27.82 -24.24 -13.41
N SER A 62 -29.06 -23.88 -13.10
CA SER A 62 -29.39 -22.93 -12.03
C SER A 62 -28.87 -23.40 -10.68
N ASP A 63 -29.10 -24.63 -10.30
CA ASP A 63 -28.68 -25.20 -9.01
C ASP A 63 -27.14 -25.26 -8.91
N THR A 64 -26.49 -25.66 -10.00
CA THR A 64 -25.03 -25.74 -10.03
C THR A 64 -24.41 -24.34 -9.86
N ILE A 65 -24.89 -23.35 -10.60
CA ILE A 65 -24.39 -21.96 -10.48
C ILE A 65 -24.67 -21.41 -9.07
N ALA A 66 -25.90 -21.57 -8.55
CA ALA A 66 -26.27 -21.09 -7.21
C ALA A 66 -25.41 -21.69 -6.10
N SER A 67 -24.95 -22.95 -6.26
CA SER A 67 -24.06 -23.60 -5.29
C SER A 67 -22.70 -22.91 -5.18
N HIS A 68 -22.18 -22.36 -6.28
CA HIS A 68 -20.87 -21.70 -6.34
C HIS A 68 -20.91 -20.18 -6.00
N LEU A 69 -22.11 -19.61 -5.89
CA LEU A 69 -22.27 -18.21 -5.55
C LEU A 69 -22.26 -17.98 -4.04
N THR A 70 -21.67 -16.84 -3.63
CA THR A 70 -21.55 -16.45 -2.22
C THR A 70 -22.81 -15.71 -1.74
N PHE A 71 -23.99 -16.28 -2.04
CA PHE A 71 -25.29 -15.72 -1.63
C PHE A 71 -25.57 -15.96 -0.15
N LYS A 72 -26.42 -15.11 0.42
CA LYS A 72 -26.98 -15.34 1.74
C LYS A 72 -27.89 -16.58 1.72
N LEU A 73 -28.06 -17.22 2.87
CA LEU A 73 -28.91 -18.40 2.98
C LEU A 73 -30.37 -18.10 2.53
N SER A 74 -30.89 -16.93 2.86
CA SER A 74 -32.20 -16.45 2.42
C SER A 74 -32.34 -16.43 0.91
N ASP A 75 -31.31 -15.93 0.20
CA ASP A 75 -31.33 -15.81 -1.25
C ASP A 75 -31.26 -17.18 -1.94
N LYS A 76 -30.47 -18.09 -1.36
CA LYS A 76 -30.40 -19.48 -1.83
C LYS A 76 -31.71 -20.22 -1.63
N GLN A 77 -32.38 -19.97 -0.50
CA GLN A 77 -33.70 -20.53 -0.20
C GLN A 77 -34.75 -20.01 -1.20
N GLU A 78 -34.79 -18.71 -1.48
CA GLU A 78 -35.67 -18.10 -2.45
C GLU A 78 -35.49 -18.71 -3.86
N ILE A 79 -34.27 -18.96 -4.26
CA ILE A 79 -33.95 -19.62 -5.54
C ILE A 79 -34.48 -21.06 -5.57
N LEU A 80 -34.30 -21.83 -4.47
CA LEU A 80 -34.78 -23.22 -4.36
C LEU A 80 -36.32 -23.33 -4.33
N GLU A 81 -37.02 -22.35 -3.74
CA GLU A 81 -38.47 -22.34 -3.69
C GLU A 81 -39.13 -22.01 -5.04
N ASN A 82 -38.35 -21.46 -5.97
CA ASN A 82 -38.85 -21.17 -7.32
C ASN A 82 -38.84 -22.45 -8.19
N LEU A 83 -40.00 -23.05 -8.43
CA LEU A 83 -40.19 -24.26 -9.18
C LEU A 83 -40.18 -24.08 -10.71
N ASP A 84 -40.17 -22.83 -11.20
CA ASP A 84 -40.03 -22.50 -12.61
C ASP A 84 -38.58 -22.28 -12.95
N SER A 85 -38.02 -23.12 -13.82
CA SER A 85 -36.59 -23.09 -14.16
C SER A 85 -36.18 -21.79 -14.87
N SER A 86 -37.03 -21.21 -15.71
CA SER A 86 -36.75 -19.95 -16.39
C SER A 86 -36.68 -18.78 -15.42
N ASN A 87 -37.67 -18.63 -14.51
CA ASN A 87 -37.70 -17.63 -13.49
C ASN A 87 -36.51 -17.79 -12.50
N ARG A 88 -36.09 -19.03 -12.22
CA ARG A 88 -34.92 -19.32 -11.39
C ARG A 88 -33.63 -18.85 -12.04
N LEU A 89 -33.46 -19.07 -13.33
CA LEU A 89 -32.29 -18.57 -14.09
C LEU A 89 -32.24 -17.03 -14.11
N GLU A 90 -33.37 -16.36 -14.31
CA GLU A 90 -33.47 -14.89 -14.27
C GLU A 90 -33.09 -14.35 -12.91
N ALA A 91 -33.65 -14.91 -11.82
CA ALA A 91 -33.35 -14.52 -10.46
C ALA A 91 -31.85 -14.65 -10.13
N ILE A 92 -31.21 -15.73 -10.58
CA ILE A 92 -29.77 -15.93 -10.42
C ILE A 92 -28.98 -14.92 -11.24
N TYR A 93 -29.41 -14.63 -12.47
CA TYR A 93 -28.77 -13.64 -13.33
C TYR A 93 -28.79 -12.23 -12.70
N GLU A 94 -29.94 -11.79 -12.22
CA GLU A 94 -30.05 -10.49 -11.52
C GLU A 94 -29.12 -10.41 -10.29
N LYS A 95 -29.08 -11.47 -9.49
CA LYS A 95 -28.22 -11.51 -8.32
C LYS A 95 -26.71 -11.53 -8.72
N ILE A 96 -26.32 -12.22 -9.79
CA ILE A 96 -24.95 -12.18 -10.30
C ILE A 96 -24.60 -10.78 -10.81
N GLN A 97 -25.48 -10.10 -11.52
CA GLN A 97 -25.23 -8.75 -12.00
C GLN A 97 -25.00 -7.78 -10.84
N SER A 98 -25.81 -7.86 -9.79
CA SER A 98 -25.61 -7.05 -8.57
C SER A 98 -24.25 -7.32 -7.90
N GLU A 99 -23.85 -8.59 -7.77
CA GLU A 99 -22.56 -8.96 -7.22
C GLU A 99 -21.39 -8.50 -8.11
N LEU A 100 -21.51 -8.56 -9.43
CA LEU A 100 -20.50 -8.05 -10.36
C LEU A 100 -20.26 -6.56 -10.20
N GLU A 101 -21.32 -5.77 -10.03
CA GLU A 101 -21.22 -4.33 -9.77
C GLU A 101 -20.45 -4.07 -8.46
N ILE A 102 -20.78 -4.78 -7.39
CA ILE A 102 -20.09 -4.67 -6.11
C ILE A 102 -18.60 -5.03 -6.25
N LEU A 103 -18.28 -6.16 -6.88
CA LEU A 103 -16.90 -6.61 -7.10
C LEU A 103 -16.08 -5.62 -7.94
N GLN A 104 -16.71 -4.99 -8.94
CA GLN A 104 -16.06 -3.95 -9.74
C GLN A 104 -15.75 -2.69 -8.90
N VAL A 105 -16.69 -2.27 -8.05
CA VAL A 105 -16.47 -1.14 -7.13
C VAL A 105 -15.37 -1.47 -6.11
N GLU A 106 -15.39 -2.65 -5.53
CA GLU A 106 -14.34 -3.11 -4.62
C GLU A 106 -12.96 -3.10 -5.28
N LYS A 107 -12.86 -3.59 -6.52
CA LYS A 107 -11.62 -3.56 -7.31
C LYS A 107 -11.13 -2.12 -7.53
N LYS A 108 -12.03 -1.20 -7.85
CA LYS A 108 -11.69 0.23 -8.01
C LYS A 108 -11.19 0.84 -6.71
N ILE A 109 -11.86 0.55 -5.59
CA ILE A 109 -11.46 1.03 -4.26
C ILE A 109 -10.08 0.47 -3.89
N ARG A 110 -9.87 -0.83 -4.02
CA ARG A 110 -8.59 -1.49 -3.74
C ARG A 110 -7.43 -0.88 -4.53
N ASN A 111 -7.65 -0.63 -5.83
CA ASN A 111 -6.64 0.00 -6.68
C ASN A 111 -6.36 1.46 -6.27
N ARG A 112 -7.38 2.21 -5.85
CA ARG A 112 -7.21 3.58 -5.33
C ARG A 112 -6.40 3.59 -4.05
N VAL A 113 -6.75 2.74 -3.09
CA VAL A 113 -6.03 2.61 -1.82
C VAL A 113 -4.56 2.23 -2.06
N LYS A 114 -4.31 1.24 -2.94
CA LYS A 114 -2.95 0.85 -3.30
C LYS A 114 -2.13 2.02 -3.84
N LYS A 115 -2.70 2.80 -4.78
CA LYS A 115 -2.02 3.99 -5.33
C LYS A 115 -1.76 5.06 -4.28
N GLN A 116 -2.68 5.28 -3.34
CA GLN A 116 -2.49 6.23 -2.25
C GLN A 116 -1.37 5.79 -1.30
N MET A 117 -1.31 4.50 -0.97
CA MET A 117 -0.22 3.95 -0.14
C MET A 117 1.14 4.09 -0.81
N GLU A 118 1.23 3.74 -2.10
CA GLU A 118 2.47 3.89 -2.89
C GLU A 118 2.94 5.36 -2.94
N LYS A 119 1.99 6.30 -3.11
CA LYS A 119 2.28 7.73 -3.10
C LYS A 119 2.80 8.19 -1.72
N ALA A 120 2.10 7.83 -0.65
CA ALA A 120 2.49 8.20 0.71
C ALA A 120 3.88 7.64 1.09
N GLN A 121 4.15 6.39 0.71
CA GLN A 121 5.46 5.76 0.95
C GLN A 121 6.58 6.50 0.20
N LYS A 122 6.33 6.88 -1.06
CA LYS A 122 7.28 7.66 -1.85
C LYS A 122 7.52 9.05 -1.25
N GLU A 123 6.47 9.75 -0.82
CA GLU A 123 6.58 11.06 -0.15
C GLU A 123 7.37 10.97 1.15
N TYR A 124 7.12 9.95 1.96
CA TYR A 124 7.88 9.70 3.18
C TYR A 124 9.38 9.51 2.87
N TYR A 125 9.70 8.64 1.91
CA TYR A 125 11.09 8.38 1.52
C TYR A 125 11.81 9.64 1.03
N LEU A 126 11.16 10.44 0.19
CA LEU A 126 11.72 11.71 -0.32
C LEU A 126 11.92 12.73 0.81
N THR A 127 11.01 12.78 1.78
CA THR A 127 11.13 13.67 2.94
C THR A 127 12.32 13.27 3.82
N GLU A 128 12.52 11.99 4.07
CA GLU A 128 13.68 11.53 4.83
C GLU A 128 15.01 11.76 4.09
N GLN A 129 15.04 11.58 2.77
CA GLN A 129 16.21 11.97 1.97
C GLN A 129 16.50 13.47 2.07
N MET A 130 15.47 14.31 1.98
CA MET A 130 15.62 15.76 2.09
C MET A 130 16.16 16.17 3.46
N LYS A 131 15.68 15.58 4.55
CA LYS A 131 16.20 15.81 5.91
C LYS A 131 17.68 15.41 6.04
N ALA A 132 18.06 14.25 5.47
CA ALA A 132 19.45 13.81 5.48
C ALA A 132 20.35 14.77 4.72
N ILE A 133 19.93 15.24 3.53
CA ILE A 133 20.66 16.24 2.73
C ILE A 133 20.76 17.58 3.48
N GLN A 134 19.68 18.05 4.09
CA GLN A 134 19.68 19.28 4.89
C GLN A 134 20.64 19.20 6.07
N LYS A 135 20.67 18.06 6.76
CA LYS A 135 21.62 17.83 7.86
C LYS A 135 23.07 17.90 7.37
N GLU A 136 23.39 17.26 6.25
CA GLU A 136 24.74 17.32 5.67
C GLU A 136 25.12 18.74 5.21
N LEU A 137 24.17 19.52 4.67
CA LEU A 137 24.38 20.90 4.25
C LEU A 137 24.52 21.83 5.46
N GLY A 138 23.70 21.65 6.51
CA GLY A 138 23.77 22.42 7.74
C GLY A 138 25.11 22.26 8.45
N ASP A 139 25.60 21.04 8.58
CA ASP A 139 26.92 20.76 9.17
C ASP A 139 28.09 21.45 8.41
N LYS A 140 27.92 21.67 7.09
CA LYS A 140 28.92 22.38 6.27
C LYS A 140 28.85 23.90 6.43
N ASP A 141 27.66 24.46 6.57
CA ASP A 141 27.46 25.89 6.75
C ASP A 141 27.87 26.34 8.16
N ASP A 142 27.57 25.56 9.18
CA ASP A 142 28.03 25.79 10.55
C ASP A 142 29.57 25.75 10.63
N PHE A 143 30.20 24.80 9.95
CA PHE A 143 31.66 24.68 9.89
C PHE A 143 32.32 25.89 9.21
N LYS A 144 31.74 26.41 8.13
CA LYS A 144 32.23 27.63 7.48
C LYS A 144 32.06 28.86 8.32
N SER A 145 30.92 28.95 9.01
CA SER A 145 30.63 30.06 9.95
C SER A 145 31.65 30.09 11.07
N GLU A 146 31.96 28.94 11.68
CA GLU A 146 32.98 28.82 12.74
C GLU A 146 34.37 29.25 12.26
N ILE A 147 34.77 28.87 11.04
CA ILE A 147 36.03 29.29 10.43
C ILE A 147 36.08 30.82 10.27
N LEU A 148 34.99 31.44 9.82
CA LEU A 148 34.90 32.89 9.68
C LEU A 148 35.01 33.60 11.05
N GLU A 149 34.38 33.03 12.08
CA GLU A 149 34.50 33.56 13.45
C GLU A 149 35.95 33.50 13.96
N PHE A 150 36.68 32.43 13.72
CA PHE A 150 38.10 32.37 14.07
C PHE A 150 38.94 33.43 13.32
N GLU A 151 38.69 33.66 12.04
CA GLU A 151 39.37 34.70 11.26
C GLU A 151 39.06 36.13 11.76
N GLU A 152 37.82 36.37 12.17
CA GLU A 152 37.44 37.66 12.74
C GLU A 152 38.08 37.89 14.14
N GLN A 153 38.09 36.86 15.00
CA GLN A 153 38.70 36.91 16.29
C GLN A 153 40.23 37.15 16.17
N LEU A 154 40.88 36.51 15.21
CA LEU A 154 42.29 36.68 14.92
C LEU A 154 42.64 38.12 14.51
N LYS A 155 41.74 38.80 13.79
CA LYS A 155 41.91 40.22 13.37
C LYS A 155 41.72 41.19 14.54
N LYS A 156 40.87 40.87 15.50
CA LYS A 156 40.51 41.75 16.62
C LYS A 156 41.45 41.65 17.82
N LYS A 157 42.13 40.48 17.98
CA LYS A 157 43.01 40.26 19.14
C LYS A 157 44.47 40.64 18.82
N GLU A 158 45.08 41.32 19.75
CA GLU A 158 46.52 41.57 19.78
C GLU A 158 47.25 40.33 20.30
N MET A 159 48.21 39.83 19.56
CA MET A 159 49.01 38.65 19.89
C MET A 159 50.38 38.72 19.18
N PRO A 160 51.37 37.94 19.62
CA PRO A 160 52.67 37.85 18.96
C PRO A 160 52.55 37.36 17.52
N ASP A 161 53.38 37.88 16.60
CA ASP A 161 53.32 37.62 15.17
C ASP A 161 53.59 36.13 14.83
N ASP A 162 54.43 35.45 15.59
CA ASP A 162 54.71 34.02 15.45
C ASP A 162 53.47 33.17 15.77
N ILE A 163 52.71 33.53 16.80
CA ILE A 163 51.46 32.86 17.18
C ILE A 163 50.37 33.14 16.12
N ARG A 164 50.24 34.39 15.67
CA ARG A 164 49.32 34.77 14.58
C ARG A 164 49.54 33.90 13.35
N THR A 165 50.81 33.84 12.90
CA THR A 165 51.19 33.05 11.74
C THR A 165 50.86 31.55 11.93
N ARG A 166 51.00 31.04 13.12
CA ARG A 166 50.68 29.65 13.44
C ARG A 166 49.18 29.37 13.38
N ILE A 167 48.36 30.25 13.94
CA ILE A 167 46.89 30.13 13.86
C ILE A 167 46.41 30.23 12.43
N GLU A 168 46.92 31.14 11.62
CA GLU A 168 46.57 31.26 10.19
C GLU A 168 46.86 29.96 9.41
N LYS A 169 47.99 29.31 9.69
CA LYS A 169 48.34 28.02 9.09
C LYS A 169 47.36 26.93 9.48
N GLU A 170 46.97 26.86 10.75
CA GLU A 170 46.01 25.85 11.23
C GLU A 170 44.58 26.13 10.69
N ILE A 171 44.14 27.39 10.59
CA ILE A 171 42.88 27.76 9.92
C ILE A 171 42.89 27.35 8.47
N LYS A 172 44.01 27.60 7.74
CA LYS A 172 44.13 27.18 6.35
C LYS A 172 44.06 25.67 6.21
N LYS A 173 44.66 24.90 7.12
CA LYS A 173 44.60 23.46 7.16
C LYS A 173 43.18 22.97 7.45
N LEU A 174 42.47 23.61 8.40
CA LEU A 174 41.12 23.32 8.78
C LEU A 174 40.14 23.52 7.59
N LYS A 175 40.33 24.58 6.79
CA LYS A 175 39.51 24.81 5.57
C LYS A 175 39.57 23.67 4.53
N GLY A 176 40.67 22.90 4.53
CA GLY A 176 40.86 21.77 3.64
C GLY A 176 40.38 20.41 4.18
N MET A 177 39.93 20.38 5.44
CA MET A 177 39.48 19.18 6.11
C MET A 177 37.97 18.95 5.96
N SER A 178 37.53 17.70 6.11
CA SER A 178 36.12 17.38 6.27
C SER A 178 35.63 17.81 7.65
N SER A 179 34.49 18.51 7.72
CA SER A 179 33.87 18.96 8.98
C SER A 179 33.64 17.85 10.00
N MET A 180 33.45 16.61 9.49
CA MET A 180 33.14 15.41 10.29
C MET A 180 34.39 14.62 10.71
N SER A 181 35.61 15.05 10.35
CA SER A 181 36.83 14.30 10.70
C SER A 181 37.25 14.53 12.14
N ALA A 182 37.75 13.48 12.78
CA ALA A 182 38.32 13.59 14.14
C ALA A 182 39.50 14.58 14.19
N GLU A 183 40.28 14.66 13.10
CA GLU A 183 41.37 15.64 12.97
C GLU A 183 40.86 17.09 12.95
N ALA A 184 39.76 17.37 12.25
CA ALA A 184 39.18 18.71 12.24
C ALA A 184 38.72 19.13 13.63
N THR A 185 38.19 18.23 14.43
CA THR A 185 37.80 18.52 15.83
C THR A 185 39.01 18.87 16.68
N VAL A 186 40.12 18.17 16.53
CA VAL A 186 41.37 18.46 17.26
C VAL A 186 41.94 19.80 16.84
N VAL A 187 41.96 20.10 15.54
CA VAL A 187 42.46 21.39 15.02
C VAL A 187 41.58 22.56 15.46
N ARG A 188 40.26 22.41 15.45
CA ARG A 188 39.31 23.41 16.00
C ARG A 188 39.59 23.74 17.47
N ASN A 189 39.66 22.71 18.30
CA ASN A 189 39.95 22.88 19.71
C ASN A 189 41.31 23.58 19.91
N TYR A 190 42.32 23.25 19.13
CA TYR A 190 43.63 23.87 19.19
C TYR A 190 43.59 25.36 18.80
N ILE A 191 42.90 25.72 17.72
CA ILE A 191 42.68 27.10 17.29
C ILE A 191 41.94 27.87 18.38
N ASP A 192 40.84 27.32 18.90
CA ASP A 192 40.03 27.93 19.94
C ASP A 192 40.85 28.26 21.20
N TRP A 193 41.66 27.30 21.66
CA TRP A 193 42.57 27.53 22.76
C TRP A 193 43.55 28.66 22.48
N LEU A 194 44.24 28.66 21.34
CA LEU A 194 45.22 29.69 20.98
C LEU A 194 44.58 31.10 20.87
N VAL A 195 43.40 31.17 20.28
CA VAL A 195 42.68 32.45 20.12
C VAL A 195 42.19 33.00 21.46
N ASN A 196 41.81 32.13 22.40
CA ASN A 196 41.24 32.54 23.69
C ASN A 196 42.29 32.78 24.80
N LEU A 197 43.56 32.47 24.58
CA LEU A 197 44.63 32.80 25.52
C LEU A 197 44.82 34.32 25.65
N PRO A 198 45.14 34.85 26.87
CA PRO A 198 45.40 36.26 27.10
C PRO A 198 46.86 36.59 26.77
N TRP A 199 47.13 36.85 25.48
CA TRP A 199 48.52 37.08 24.99
C TRP A 199 49.13 38.40 25.50
N ASN A 200 48.34 39.39 25.91
CA ASN A 200 48.76 40.72 26.34
C ASN A 200 48.65 40.92 27.86
N SER A 201 48.42 39.89 28.66
CA SER A 201 48.45 40.04 30.11
C SER A 201 49.89 40.05 30.58
N ASP A 202 50.36 41.19 30.97
CA ASP A 202 51.52 41.28 31.82
C ASP A 202 51.27 40.49 33.09
N LEU A 203 51.88 39.32 33.17
CA LEU A 203 51.92 38.52 34.39
C LEU A 203 52.76 39.22 35.39
N THR A 204 52.16 40.20 36.13
CA THR A 204 52.71 40.71 37.36
C THR A 204 52.33 39.81 38.52
#